data_3d27d057ae53bc3c2ed0ec000626e41b
#
_entry.id   3d27d057ae53bc3c2ed0ec000626e41b
#
_cell.length_a   1.000
_cell.length_b   1.000
_cell.length_c   1.000
_cell.angle_alpha   90.00
_cell.angle_beta   90.00
_cell.angle_gamma   90.00
#
_symmetry.space_group_name_H-M   'P 1'
#
loop_
_entity.id
_entity.type
_entity.pdbx_description
1 polymer ?
#
loop_
_entity_poly.entity_id
_entity_poly.type
_entity_poly.pdbx_seq_one_letter_code
_entity_poly.pdbx_strand_id
1 'polypeptide(L)'
;MGRSASHVALECALETQPNVCLISEEVAAKKMSLSQIADYIADSVEKRAANGMNFGVAIIPEGVVEFVPEFSALIKEINELLAGSKTEEFNALPTWKDKYAFIEKGLTPESMAVFAILPETIQQQLFLERDPHGNVQVSLIESEKLFSALVKNKLDERKAAGTYKGKFSALHHFFGYEGRCAFPSNFDADYCYSLGYNAFMLIQYGYNGYLSKVSNLSKPAEEWVAGGMPITKMMNMERRNGEDQPVIKKALVDLEGKPFKYFEAHRDEWAVETAFTYPGAIQYYGPAEVCDLTTRTLALEKGE
;
A
#
# COMPACT_ATOMS: atom_id res chain seq x y z
N MET A 1 0.43 -5.57 -2.10
CA MET A 1 1.70 -5.00 -2.58
C MET A 1 1.77 -3.51 -2.26
N GLY A 2 2.99 -2.93 -2.29
CA GLY A 2 3.15 -1.51 -1.93
C GLY A 2 3.17 -1.28 -0.40
N ARG A 3 4.07 -1.94 0.29
CA ARG A 3 4.24 -1.79 1.75
C ARG A 3 4.52 -0.34 2.17
N SER A 4 5.26 0.39 1.35
CA SER A 4 5.81 1.68 1.75
C SER A 4 5.39 2.85 0.89
N ALA A 5 4.60 2.60 -0.15
CA ALA A 5 4.06 3.60 -1.06
C ALA A 5 2.93 2.99 -1.89
N SER A 6 2.04 3.81 -2.42
CA SER A 6 0.81 3.36 -3.10
C SER A 6 0.89 3.40 -4.62
N HIS A 7 2.10 3.45 -5.22
CA HIS A 7 2.25 3.52 -6.69
C HIS A 7 1.56 2.37 -7.40
N VAL A 8 1.72 1.12 -6.89
CA VAL A 8 1.09 -0.05 -7.51
C VAL A 8 -0.43 0.01 -7.40
N ALA A 9 -0.97 0.46 -6.26
CA ALA A 9 -2.41 0.61 -6.08
C ALA A 9 -2.96 1.71 -7.00
N LEU A 10 -2.25 2.84 -7.13
CA LEU A 10 -2.63 3.92 -8.04
C LEU A 10 -2.63 3.45 -9.49
N GLU A 11 -1.58 2.76 -9.94
CA GLU A 11 -1.52 2.20 -11.30
C GLU A 11 -2.68 1.24 -11.55
N CYS A 12 -2.91 0.28 -10.65
CA CYS A 12 -4.05 -0.63 -10.76
C CYS A 12 -5.40 0.12 -10.82
N ALA A 13 -5.56 1.20 -10.05
CA ALA A 13 -6.79 1.98 -10.08
C ALA A 13 -6.97 2.73 -11.40
N LEU A 14 -5.91 3.29 -11.95
CA LEU A 14 -5.95 3.99 -13.24
C LEU A 14 -6.27 3.04 -14.40
N GLU A 15 -5.79 1.79 -14.33
CA GLU A 15 -6.01 0.77 -15.34
C GLU A 15 -7.36 0.07 -15.22
N THR A 16 -7.90 -0.12 -14.01
CA THR A 16 -9.06 -0.98 -13.80
C THR A 16 -10.31 -0.26 -13.28
N GLN A 17 -10.20 1.01 -12.88
CA GLN A 17 -11.28 1.88 -12.41
C GLN A 17 -12.17 1.23 -11.32
N PRO A 18 -11.58 0.80 -10.18
CA PRO A 18 -12.32 0.18 -9.09
C PRO A 18 -13.22 1.21 -8.38
N ASN A 19 -14.20 0.73 -7.62
CA ASN A 19 -15.09 1.61 -6.88
C ASN A 19 -14.39 2.34 -5.72
N VAL A 20 -13.38 1.70 -5.13
CA VAL A 20 -12.55 2.31 -4.08
C VAL A 20 -11.09 1.97 -4.35
N CYS A 21 -10.23 2.95 -4.23
CA CYS A 21 -8.79 2.73 -4.09
C CYS A 21 -8.27 3.64 -2.98
N LEU A 22 -7.61 3.05 -1.99
CA LEU A 22 -6.92 3.82 -0.97
C LEU A 22 -5.53 4.19 -1.44
N ILE A 23 -5.14 5.44 -1.20
CA ILE A 23 -3.78 5.94 -1.43
C ILE A 23 -3.20 6.31 -0.07
N SER A 24 -2.21 5.57 0.37
CA SER A 24 -1.64 5.69 1.72
C SER A 24 -1.13 7.10 2.01
N GLU A 25 -0.52 7.74 1.02
CA GLU A 25 0.00 9.10 1.12
C GLU A 25 -1.13 10.13 1.32
N GLU A 26 -2.28 9.92 0.70
CA GLU A 26 -3.47 10.75 0.92
C GLU A 26 -4.04 10.52 2.32
N VAL A 27 -4.09 9.28 2.79
CA VAL A 27 -4.52 8.93 4.15
C VAL A 27 -3.66 9.68 5.18
N ALA A 28 -2.34 9.70 4.99
CA ALA A 28 -1.42 10.43 5.87
C ALA A 28 -1.62 11.96 5.78
N ALA A 29 -1.71 12.51 4.57
CA ALA A 29 -1.87 13.95 4.33
C ALA A 29 -3.17 14.48 4.96
N LYS A 30 -4.26 13.73 4.83
CA LYS A 30 -5.57 14.05 5.43
C LYS A 30 -5.69 13.61 6.88
N LYS A 31 -4.69 12.92 7.44
CA LYS A 31 -4.72 12.37 8.80
C LYS A 31 -5.97 11.52 9.07
N MET A 32 -6.37 10.69 8.11
CA MET A 32 -7.57 9.89 8.23
C MET A 32 -7.42 8.83 9.32
N SER A 33 -8.46 8.69 10.16
CA SER A 33 -8.57 7.60 11.13
C SER A 33 -9.07 6.31 10.46
N LEU A 34 -8.90 5.16 11.14
CA LEU A 34 -9.46 3.88 10.69
C LEU A 34 -10.98 3.98 10.49
N SER A 35 -11.68 4.70 11.38
CA SER A 35 -13.13 4.93 11.29
C SER A 35 -13.49 5.73 10.05
N GLN A 36 -12.77 6.80 9.74
CA GLN A 36 -13.00 7.61 8.55
C GLN A 36 -12.75 6.85 7.25
N ILE A 37 -11.73 6.00 7.21
CA ILE A 37 -11.47 5.13 6.06
C ILE A 37 -12.61 4.11 5.89
N ALA A 38 -13.07 3.51 7.00
CA ALA A 38 -14.19 2.58 6.96
C ALA A 38 -15.49 3.26 6.51
N ASP A 39 -15.76 4.50 6.97
CA ASP A 39 -16.90 5.29 6.51
C ASP A 39 -16.80 5.63 5.03
N TYR A 40 -15.63 6.03 4.52
CA TYR A 40 -15.41 6.30 3.10
C TYR A 40 -15.74 5.08 2.21
N ILE A 41 -15.30 3.88 2.61
CA ILE A 41 -15.61 2.64 1.88
C ILE A 41 -17.11 2.32 2.02
N ALA A 42 -17.68 2.44 3.23
CA ALA A 42 -19.09 2.15 3.50
C ALA A 42 -20.03 3.08 2.70
N ASP A 43 -19.65 4.33 2.50
CA ASP A 43 -20.39 5.31 1.68
C ASP A 43 -20.52 4.85 0.23
N SER A 44 -19.45 4.35 -0.37
CA SER A 44 -19.48 3.77 -1.72
C SER A 44 -20.41 2.55 -1.77
N VAL A 45 -20.29 1.64 -0.80
CA VAL A 45 -21.14 0.44 -0.71
C VAL A 45 -22.61 0.81 -0.56
N GLU A 46 -22.95 1.77 0.29
CA GLU A 46 -24.31 2.22 0.54
C GLU A 46 -24.92 2.87 -0.71
N LYS A 47 -24.21 3.79 -1.35
CA LYS A 47 -24.64 4.46 -2.58
C LYS A 47 -24.90 3.47 -3.72
N ARG A 48 -24.01 2.49 -3.90
CA ARG A 48 -24.17 1.45 -4.92
C ARG A 48 -25.35 0.54 -4.62
N ALA A 49 -25.50 0.12 -3.36
CA ALA A 49 -26.63 -0.70 -2.95
C ALA A 49 -27.99 0.00 -3.14
N ALA A 50 -28.06 1.33 -2.91
CA ALA A 50 -29.24 2.12 -3.17
C ALA A 50 -29.66 2.11 -4.66
N ASN A 51 -28.69 1.94 -5.57
CA ASN A 51 -28.89 1.79 -7.00
C ASN A 51 -29.05 0.31 -7.46
N GLY A 52 -29.23 -0.63 -6.51
CA GLY A 52 -29.38 -2.07 -6.80
C GLY A 52 -28.08 -2.82 -7.08
N MET A 53 -26.92 -2.15 -6.96
CA MET A 53 -25.61 -2.73 -7.20
C MET A 53 -24.96 -3.22 -5.89
N ASN A 54 -25.21 -4.48 -5.51
CA ASN A 54 -24.63 -5.09 -4.30
C ASN A 54 -23.29 -5.80 -4.60
N PHE A 55 -22.45 -5.21 -5.40
CA PHE A 55 -21.10 -5.68 -5.74
C PHE A 55 -20.18 -4.49 -5.95
N GLY A 56 -18.89 -4.72 -5.86
CA GLY A 56 -17.87 -3.69 -6.08
C GLY A 56 -16.46 -4.21 -5.84
N VAL A 57 -15.49 -3.41 -6.19
CA VAL A 57 -14.06 -3.71 -6.03
C VAL A 57 -13.42 -2.59 -5.21
N ALA A 58 -12.66 -2.98 -4.18
CA ALA A 58 -11.84 -2.08 -3.39
C ALA A 58 -10.37 -2.51 -3.47
N ILE A 59 -9.49 -1.60 -3.84
CA ILE A 59 -8.03 -1.79 -3.84
C ILE A 59 -7.48 -1.15 -2.57
N ILE A 60 -6.77 -1.95 -1.77
CA ILE A 60 -6.19 -1.54 -0.50
C ILE A 60 -4.68 -1.80 -0.54
N PRO A 61 -3.82 -0.77 -0.43
CA PRO A 61 -2.39 -0.97 -0.34
C PRO A 61 -2.02 -1.77 0.92
N GLU A 62 -1.07 -2.69 0.80
CA GLU A 62 -0.60 -3.55 1.91
C GLU A 62 -0.20 -2.75 3.15
N GLY A 63 0.53 -1.67 2.96
CA GLY A 63 1.09 -0.86 4.04
C GLY A 63 0.24 0.33 4.46
N VAL A 64 -1.02 0.46 4.02
CA VAL A 64 -1.84 1.64 4.32
C VAL A 64 -2.01 1.90 5.82
N VAL A 65 -1.98 0.86 6.64
CA VAL A 65 -2.11 0.97 8.09
C VAL A 65 -0.97 1.78 8.75
N GLU A 66 0.24 1.74 8.19
CA GLU A 66 1.38 2.55 8.66
C GLU A 66 1.14 4.06 8.47
N PHE A 67 0.28 4.42 7.55
CA PHE A 67 -0.05 5.82 7.21
C PHE A 67 -1.25 6.36 8.00
N VAL A 68 -1.94 5.51 8.75
CA VAL A 68 -3.01 5.91 9.66
C VAL A 68 -2.38 6.38 10.98
N PRO A 69 -2.52 7.66 11.39
CA PRO A 69 -1.76 8.21 12.51
C PRO A 69 -1.92 7.45 13.82
N GLU A 70 -3.17 7.09 14.17
CA GLU A 70 -3.47 6.37 15.40
C GLU A 70 -2.93 4.93 15.40
N PHE A 71 -2.91 4.28 14.23
CA PHE A 71 -2.36 2.94 14.08
C PHE A 71 -0.83 2.95 14.07
N SER A 72 -0.23 3.97 13.45
CA SER A 72 1.21 4.19 13.48
C SER A 72 1.71 4.45 14.91
N ALA A 73 0.98 5.23 15.71
CA ALA A 73 1.28 5.45 17.12
C ALA A 73 1.21 4.13 17.91
N LEU A 74 0.15 3.34 17.70
CA LEU A 74 0.00 2.02 18.33
C LEU A 74 1.18 1.10 17.99
N ILE A 75 1.57 0.98 16.71
CA ILE A 75 2.74 0.17 16.31
C ILE A 75 4.00 0.62 17.03
N LYS A 76 4.23 1.93 17.12
CA LYS A 76 5.40 2.49 17.81
C LYS A 76 5.41 2.10 19.29
N GLU A 77 4.30 2.26 19.99
CA GLU A 77 4.17 1.88 21.40
C GLU A 77 4.35 0.37 21.61
N ILE A 78 3.81 -0.47 20.71
CA ILE A 78 4.03 -1.92 20.75
C ILE A 78 5.52 -2.26 20.58
N ASN A 79 6.21 -1.60 19.68
CA ASN A 79 7.66 -1.83 19.48
C ASN A 79 8.46 -1.39 20.70
N GLU A 80 8.09 -0.29 21.36
CA GLU A 80 8.71 0.14 22.61
C GLU A 80 8.37 -0.78 23.78
N LEU A 81 7.12 -1.25 23.87
CA LEU A 81 6.66 -2.17 24.91
C LEU A 81 7.39 -3.51 24.86
N LEU A 82 7.62 -4.04 23.66
CA LEU A 82 8.30 -5.32 23.46
C LEU A 82 9.80 -5.15 23.14
N ALA A 83 10.43 -4.07 23.56
CA ALA A 83 11.87 -3.90 23.43
C ALA A 83 12.61 -4.65 24.54
N GLY A 84 13.74 -5.31 24.19
CA GLY A 84 14.63 -5.98 25.15
C GLY A 84 14.00 -7.16 25.92
N SER A 85 14.20 -7.22 27.23
CA SER A 85 13.76 -8.34 28.09
C SER A 85 12.24 -8.51 28.17
N LYS A 86 11.47 -7.49 27.90
CA LYS A 86 10.00 -7.57 27.91
C LYS A 86 9.43 -8.51 26.83
N THR A 87 10.15 -8.73 25.75
CA THR A 87 9.80 -9.73 24.73
C THR A 87 9.79 -11.15 25.33
N GLU A 88 10.78 -11.48 26.14
CA GLU A 88 10.86 -12.81 26.79
C GLU A 88 9.74 -12.98 27.81
N GLU A 89 9.47 -11.94 28.62
CA GLU A 89 8.36 -11.91 29.57
C GLU A 89 7.01 -12.13 28.87
N PHE A 90 6.76 -11.39 27.78
CA PHE A 90 5.53 -11.54 26.99
C PHE A 90 5.38 -12.92 26.37
N ASN A 91 6.46 -13.48 25.82
CA ASN A 91 6.44 -14.80 25.19
C ASN A 91 6.24 -15.94 26.20
N ALA A 92 6.66 -15.75 27.45
CA ALA A 92 6.46 -16.72 28.55
C ALA A 92 5.00 -16.80 29.04
N LEU A 93 4.14 -15.83 28.68
CA LEU A 93 2.74 -15.82 29.08
C LEU A 93 1.94 -16.93 28.38
N PRO A 94 1.21 -17.79 29.13
CA PRO A 94 0.65 -19.02 28.58
C PRO A 94 -0.58 -18.84 27.70
N THR A 95 -1.38 -17.82 27.95
CA THR A 95 -2.65 -17.61 27.23
C THR A 95 -2.74 -16.24 26.60
N TRP A 96 -3.57 -16.11 25.54
CA TRP A 96 -3.86 -14.81 24.94
C TRP A 96 -4.48 -13.83 25.96
N LYS A 97 -5.28 -14.32 26.88
CA LYS A 97 -5.86 -13.49 27.95
C LYS A 97 -4.77 -12.86 28.84
N ASP A 98 -3.74 -13.64 29.20
CA ASP A 98 -2.62 -13.13 30.00
C ASP A 98 -1.79 -12.12 29.20
N LYS A 99 -1.59 -12.40 27.92
CA LYS A 99 -0.94 -11.48 26.97
C LYS A 99 -1.71 -10.19 26.81
N TYR A 100 -3.03 -10.26 26.67
CA TYR A 100 -3.89 -9.09 26.58
C TYR A 100 -3.81 -8.20 27.85
N ALA A 101 -3.82 -8.83 29.02
CA ALA A 101 -3.66 -8.10 30.29
C ALA A 101 -2.27 -7.44 30.45
N PHE A 102 -1.23 -8.04 29.87
CA PHE A 102 0.11 -7.43 29.78
C PHE A 102 0.09 -6.21 28.85
N ILE A 103 -0.53 -6.34 27.68
CA ILE A 103 -0.70 -5.27 26.70
C ILE A 103 -1.46 -4.08 27.28
N GLU A 104 -2.59 -4.34 27.93
CA GLU A 104 -3.44 -3.32 28.54
C GLU A 104 -2.70 -2.46 29.58
N LYS A 105 -1.77 -3.06 30.30
CA LYS A 105 -0.92 -2.33 31.27
C LYS A 105 0.23 -1.55 30.61
N GLY A 106 0.61 -1.91 29.42
CA GLY A 106 1.79 -1.36 28.74
C GLY A 106 1.51 -0.29 27.71
N LEU A 107 0.29 -0.24 27.17
CA LEU A 107 -0.11 0.78 26.18
C LEU A 107 -0.76 2.00 26.85
N THR A 108 -0.67 3.14 26.17
CA THR A 108 -1.45 4.32 26.56
C THR A 108 -2.95 4.08 26.37
N PRO A 109 -3.84 4.83 27.07
CA PRO A 109 -5.29 4.70 26.89
C PRO A 109 -5.73 4.92 25.43
N GLU A 110 -5.09 5.83 24.70
CA GLU A 110 -5.35 6.14 23.30
C GLU A 110 -5.02 4.95 22.40
N SER A 111 -3.81 4.39 22.54
CA SER A 111 -3.38 3.20 21.80
C SER A 111 -4.20 1.97 22.17
N MET A 112 -4.57 1.83 23.44
CA MET A 112 -5.44 0.74 23.89
C MET A 112 -6.84 0.84 23.29
N ALA A 113 -7.41 2.05 23.16
CA ALA A 113 -8.69 2.26 22.49
C ALA A 113 -8.65 1.82 21.01
N VAL A 114 -7.57 2.15 20.30
CA VAL A 114 -7.36 1.67 18.91
C VAL A 114 -7.19 0.15 18.90
N PHE A 115 -6.38 -0.41 19.78
CA PHE A 115 -6.15 -1.85 19.86
C PHE A 115 -7.44 -2.64 20.12
N ALA A 116 -8.30 -2.16 21.01
CA ALA A 116 -9.53 -2.84 21.39
C ALA A 116 -10.57 -2.95 20.26
N ILE A 117 -10.58 -2.03 19.29
CA ILE A 117 -11.51 -2.08 18.14
C ILE A 117 -11.02 -2.99 17.01
N LEU A 118 -9.76 -3.45 17.07
CA LEU A 118 -9.21 -4.34 16.06
C LEU A 118 -9.78 -5.76 16.19
N PRO A 119 -9.98 -6.49 15.09
CA PRO A 119 -10.25 -7.92 15.14
C PRO A 119 -9.15 -8.67 15.91
N GLU A 120 -9.53 -9.70 16.67
CA GLU A 120 -8.59 -10.46 17.52
C GLU A 120 -7.42 -11.04 16.70
N THR A 121 -7.67 -11.47 15.47
CA THR A 121 -6.61 -11.93 14.55
C THR A 121 -5.57 -10.86 14.27
N ILE A 122 -6.00 -9.62 14.07
CA ILE A 122 -5.11 -8.48 13.85
C ILE A 122 -4.37 -8.10 15.13
N GLN A 123 -5.06 -8.13 16.29
CA GLN A 123 -4.44 -7.93 17.59
C GLN A 123 -3.29 -8.93 17.81
N GLN A 124 -3.52 -10.21 17.48
CA GLN A 124 -2.50 -11.25 17.59
C GLN A 124 -1.34 -11.02 16.62
N GLN A 125 -1.62 -10.66 15.36
CA GLN A 125 -0.58 -10.37 14.36
C GLN A 125 0.35 -9.23 14.80
N LEU A 126 -0.16 -8.20 15.46
CA LEU A 126 0.64 -7.10 15.97
C LEU A 126 1.68 -7.50 17.03
N PHE A 127 1.45 -8.60 17.74
CA PHE A 127 2.29 -9.02 18.86
C PHE A 127 3.12 -10.28 18.60
N LEU A 128 2.62 -11.19 17.77
CA LEU A 128 3.22 -12.52 17.62
C LEU A 128 4.31 -12.57 16.56
N GLU A 129 4.29 -11.67 15.59
CA GLU A 129 5.23 -11.72 14.48
C GLU A 129 6.08 -10.46 14.41
N ARG A 130 7.40 -10.68 14.47
CA ARG A 130 8.42 -9.63 14.47
C ARG A 130 9.34 -9.78 13.29
N ASP A 131 9.79 -8.64 12.76
CA ASP A 131 10.86 -8.62 11.78
C ASP A 131 12.22 -8.96 12.43
N PRO A 132 13.28 -9.20 11.65
CA PRO A 132 14.62 -9.49 12.21
C PRO A 132 15.18 -8.37 13.11
N HIS A 133 14.59 -7.19 13.10
CA HIS A 133 14.95 -6.05 13.94
C HIS A 133 14.08 -5.91 15.20
N GLY A 134 13.15 -6.86 15.42
CA GLY A 134 12.25 -6.86 16.57
C GLY A 134 11.05 -5.94 16.48
N ASN A 135 10.77 -5.36 15.32
CA ASN A 135 9.59 -4.52 15.10
C ASN A 135 8.38 -5.32 14.63
N VAL A 136 7.19 -4.75 14.77
CA VAL A 136 5.96 -5.32 14.17
C VAL A 136 6.18 -5.54 12.68
N GLN A 137 5.93 -6.76 12.22
CA GLN A 137 6.03 -7.08 10.80
C GLN A 137 4.75 -6.66 10.08
N VAL A 138 4.66 -5.38 9.73
CA VAL A 138 3.45 -4.77 9.14
C VAL A 138 2.99 -5.47 7.86
N SER A 139 3.91 -6.05 7.09
CA SER A 139 3.58 -6.81 5.88
C SER A 139 2.76 -8.09 6.11
N LEU A 140 2.65 -8.54 7.35
CA LEU A 140 1.82 -9.69 7.72
C LEU A 140 0.44 -9.28 8.26
N ILE A 141 0.20 -7.97 8.45
CA ILE A 141 -1.11 -7.48 8.83
C ILE A 141 -2.04 -7.59 7.62
N GLU A 142 -3.07 -8.40 7.76
CA GLU A 142 -4.09 -8.60 6.73
C GLU A 142 -5.01 -7.37 6.64
N SER A 143 -4.48 -6.29 6.04
CA SER A 143 -5.17 -4.98 5.94
C SER A 143 -6.55 -5.11 5.28
N GLU A 144 -6.72 -6.01 4.31
CA GLU A 144 -7.99 -6.26 3.64
C GLU A 144 -9.04 -6.84 4.61
N LYS A 145 -8.64 -7.71 5.54
CA LYS A 145 -9.53 -8.26 6.57
C LYS A 145 -9.87 -7.22 7.63
N LEU A 146 -8.89 -6.41 8.03
CA LEU A 146 -9.09 -5.31 8.96
C LEU A 146 -10.17 -4.36 8.44
N PHE A 147 -9.95 -3.80 7.23
CA PHE A 147 -10.89 -2.82 6.69
C PHE A 147 -12.26 -3.44 6.38
N SER A 148 -12.32 -4.68 5.90
CA SER A 148 -13.62 -5.32 5.67
C SER A 148 -14.42 -5.53 6.96
N ALA A 149 -13.76 -5.86 8.08
CA ALA A 149 -14.41 -5.98 9.37
C ALA A 149 -14.93 -4.62 9.87
N LEU A 150 -14.12 -3.56 9.76
CA LEU A 150 -14.54 -2.21 10.14
C LEU A 150 -15.70 -1.70 9.28
N VAL A 151 -15.64 -1.91 7.97
CA VAL A 151 -16.71 -1.56 7.02
C VAL A 151 -17.99 -2.33 7.34
N LYS A 152 -17.87 -3.63 7.63
CA LYS A 152 -19.02 -4.44 8.03
C LYS A 152 -19.69 -3.88 9.28
N ASN A 153 -18.94 -3.52 10.31
CA ASN A 153 -19.47 -2.94 11.52
C ASN A 153 -20.24 -1.63 11.23
N LYS A 154 -19.63 -0.74 10.40
CA LYS A 154 -20.29 0.51 9.97
C LYS A 154 -21.59 0.26 9.21
N LEU A 155 -21.58 -0.70 8.30
CA LEU A 155 -22.78 -1.05 7.53
C LEU A 155 -23.87 -1.72 8.41
N ASP A 156 -23.48 -2.51 9.40
CA ASP A 156 -24.41 -3.08 10.38
C ASP A 156 -25.05 -1.98 11.26
N GLU A 157 -24.27 -0.97 11.70
CA GLU A 157 -24.78 0.23 12.38
C GLU A 157 -25.77 1.02 11.49
N ARG A 158 -25.40 1.28 10.22
CA ARG A 158 -26.27 1.96 9.25
C ARG A 158 -27.54 1.16 8.94
N LYS A 159 -27.44 -0.18 8.95
CA LYS A 159 -28.60 -1.07 8.76
C LYS A 159 -29.55 -0.99 9.97
N ALA A 160 -29.02 -0.96 11.18
CA ALA A 160 -29.81 -0.76 12.40
C ALA A 160 -30.49 0.61 12.42
N ALA A 161 -29.83 1.66 11.90
CA ALA A 161 -30.38 2.98 11.72
C ALA A 161 -31.39 3.11 10.55
N GLY A 162 -31.50 2.08 9.69
CA GLY A 162 -32.42 2.05 8.54
C GLY A 162 -31.93 2.78 7.28
N THR A 163 -30.68 3.26 7.25
CA THR A 163 -30.09 3.96 6.10
C THR A 163 -29.53 2.99 5.07
N TYR A 164 -28.90 1.89 5.48
CA TYR A 164 -28.39 0.85 4.60
C TYR A 164 -29.37 -0.33 4.48
N LYS A 165 -29.77 -0.67 3.25
CA LYS A 165 -30.70 -1.77 2.96
C LYS A 165 -30.07 -2.90 2.12
N GLY A 166 -28.80 -2.77 1.76
CA GLY A 166 -28.08 -3.72 0.95
C GLY A 166 -27.66 -4.99 1.68
N LYS A 167 -26.92 -5.83 0.96
CA LYS A 167 -26.22 -6.98 1.52
C LYS A 167 -24.71 -6.75 1.33
N PHE A 168 -23.94 -6.99 2.37
CA PHE A 168 -22.49 -6.88 2.33
C PHE A 168 -21.84 -8.21 2.66
N SER A 169 -20.97 -8.67 1.78
CA SER A 169 -20.13 -9.83 1.98
C SER A 169 -18.79 -9.54 1.29
N ALA A 170 -17.72 -9.46 2.07
CA ALA A 170 -16.40 -9.22 1.52
C ALA A 170 -15.74 -10.52 1.10
N LEU A 171 -15.17 -10.54 -0.10
CA LEU A 171 -14.25 -11.55 -0.59
C LEU A 171 -12.85 -10.95 -0.58
N HIS A 172 -11.97 -11.52 0.24
CA HIS A 172 -10.60 -11.05 0.35
C HIS A 172 -9.74 -11.73 -0.71
N HIS A 173 -8.93 -10.94 -1.37
CA HIS A 173 -7.92 -11.43 -2.29
C HIS A 173 -6.59 -10.73 -2.02
N PHE A 174 -5.62 -11.49 -1.55
CA PHE A 174 -4.27 -11.00 -1.34
C PHE A 174 -3.41 -11.38 -2.54
N PHE A 175 -2.97 -10.38 -3.31
CA PHE A 175 -2.21 -10.64 -4.53
C PHE A 175 -0.78 -11.12 -4.26
N GLY A 176 -0.16 -10.68 -3.19
CA GLY A 176 1.18 -11.13 -2.81
C GLY A 176 2.20 -11.05 -3.95
N TYR A 177 2.92 -12.14 -4.15
CA TYR A 177 3.87 -12.26 -5.26
C TYR A 177 3.20 -12.38 -6.64
N GLU A 178 2.00 -12.94 -6.72
CA GLU A 178 1.24 -13.10 -7.95
C GLU A 178 1.02 -11.76 -8.66
N GLY A 179 0.71 -10.70 -7.89
CA GLY A 179 0.58 -9.36 -8.43
C GLY A 179 1.91 -8.71 -8.90
N ARG A 180 3.04 -9.39 -8.73
CA ARG A 180 4.36 -8.95 -9.22
C ARG A 180 4.90 -9.84 -10.32
N CYS A 181 4.20 -10.92 -10.64
CA CYS A 181 4.63 -11.91 -11.62
C CYS A 181 3.74 -11.80 -12.84
N ALA A 182 4.19 -11.07 -13.84
CA ALA A 182 3.60 -11.03 -15.16
C ALA A 182 4.68 -11.27 -16.23
N PHE A 183 4.28 -11.63 -17.43
CA PHE A 183 5.19 -11.55 -18.56
C PHE A 183 5.57 -10.08 -18.78
N PRO A 184 6.86 -9.76 -19.01
CA PRO A 184 7.27 -8.40 -19.30
C PRO A 184 6.66 -7.91 -20.61
N SER A 185 6.38 -6.62 -20.69
CA SER A 185 6.23 -5.94 -21.98
C SER A 185 7.59 -5.78 -22.66
N ASN A 186 7.62 -5.40 -23.93
CA ASN A 186 8.86 -5.06 -24.61
C ASN A 186 9.54 -3.84 -23.93
N PHE A 187 8.76 -2.88 -23.46
CA PHE A 187 9.26 -1.77 -22.66
C PHE A 187 10.02 -2.25 -21.41
N ASP A 188 9.48 -3.20 -20.65
CA ASP A 188 10.14 -3.75 -19.47
C ASP A 188 11.45 -4.46 -19.83
N ALA A 189 11.45 -5.20 -20.94
CA ALA A 189 12.63 -5.91 -21.41
C ALA A 189 13.76 -4.93 -21.78
N ASP A 190 13.46 -3.91 -22.56
CA ASP A 190 14.43 -2.89 -22.97
C ASP A 190 14.94 -2.09 -21.76
N TYR A 191 14.05 -1.76 -20.84
CA TYR A 191 14.42 -1.03 -19.61
C TYR A 191 15.32 -1.86 -18.70
N CYS A 192 14.98 -3.12 -18.44
CA CYS A 192 15.79 -4.02 -17.62
C CYS A 192 17.14 -4.32 -18.29
N TYR A 193 17.16 -4.53 -19.60
CA TYR A 193 18.40 -4.73 -20.36
C TYR A 193 19.31 -3.49 -20.25
N SER A 194 18.75 -2.31 -20.47
CA SER A 194 19.49 -1.03 -20.37
C SER A 194 20.06 -0.82 -18.97
N LEU A 195 19.28 -1.11 -17.91
CA LEU A 195 19.75 -1.03 -16.53
C LEU A 195 20.91 -2.00 -16.25
N GLY A 196 20.79 -3.25 -16.72
CA GLY A 196 21.82 -4.28 -16.51
C GLY A 196 23.11 -3.97 -17.25
N TYR A 197 23.00 -3.58 -18.51
CA TYR A 197 24.16 -3.19 -19.33
C TYR A 197 24.88 -1.96 -18.74
N ASN A 198 24.12 -0.96 -18.35
CA ASN A 198 24.67 0.23 -17.72
C ASN A 198 25.31 -0.07 -16.35
N ALA A 199 24.76 -0.98 -15.55
CA ALA A 199 25.40 -1.42 -14.30
C ALA A 199 26.76 -2.07 -14.55
N PHE A 200 26.87 -2.90 -15.59
CA PHE A 200 28.16 -3.45 -16.02
C PHE A 200 29.16 -2.35 -16.39
N MET A 201 28.72 -1.34 -17.15
CA MET A 201 29.59 -0.23 -17.55
C MET A 201 30.07 0.58 -16.34
N LEU A 202 29.19 0.83 -15.35
CA LEU A 202 29.59 1.49 -14.10
C LEU A 202 30.68 0.71 -13.37
N ILE A 203 30.54 -0.61 -13.27
CA ILE A 203 31.57 -1.49 -12.66
C ILE A 203 32.87 -1.45 -13.47
N GLN A 204 32.79 -1.57 -14.79
CA GLN A 204 33.93 -1.57 -15.70
C GLN A 204 34.77 -0.28 -15.58
N TYR A 205 34.11 0.86 -15.37
CA TYR A 205 34.76 2.16 -15.17
C TYR A 205 35.10 2.49 -13.71
N GLY A 206 34.90 1.54 -12.78
CA GLY A 206 35.27 1.69 -11.38
C GLY A 206 34.33 2.58 -10.54
N TYR A 207 33.11 2.83 -11.00
CA TYR A 207 32.12 3.60 -10.25
C TYR A 207 31.44 2.72 -9.20
N ASN A 208 32.09 2.54 -8.04
CA ASN A 208 31.54 1.82 -6.91
C ASN A 208 30.54 2.70 -6.14
N GLY A 209 29.50 2.06 -5.56
CA GLY A 209 28.47 2.76 -4.79
C GLY A 209 27.50 3.59 -5.64
N TYR A 210 27.35 3.25 -6.91
CA TYR A 210 26.38 3.86 -7.81
C TYR A 210 25.22 2.91 -8.10
N LEU A 211 24.02 3.47 -8.18
CA LEU A 211 22.84 2.81 -8.73
C LEU A 211 22.82 3.05 -10.23
N SER A 212 22.54 2.01 -11.01
CA SER A 212 22.23 2.14 -12.43
C SER A 212 20.89 2.86 -12.59
N LYS A 213 20.81 3.81 -13.50
CA LYS A 213 19.57 4.51 -13.83
C LYS A 213 19.44 4.73 -15.33
N VAL A 214 18.21 4.76 -15.81
CA VAL A 214 17.85 5.20 -17.14
C VAL A 214 16.87 6.36 -17.02
N SER A 215 17.09 7.40 -17.80
CA SER A 215 16.23 8.59 -17.84
C SER A 215 15.50 8.66 -19.19
N ASN A 216 14.52 9.54 -19.32
CA ASN A 216 13.69 9.76 -20.49
C ASN A 216 12.80 8.54 -20.85
N LEU A 217 12.40 7.75 -19.85
CA LEU A 217 11.57 6.55 -20.06
C LEU A 217 10.24 6.83 -20.74
N SER A 218 9.83 8.09 -20.78
CA SER A 218 8.67 8.55 -21.50
C SER A 218 8.88 8.67 -23.01
N LYS A 219 10.10 8.49 -23.49
CA LYS A 219 10.45 8.55 -24.90
C LYS A 219 10.74 7.15 -25.47
N PRO A 220 10.80 7.00 -26.82
CA PRO A 220 11.29 5.76 -27.42
C PRO A 220 12.64 5.32 -26.83
N ALA A 221 12.90 4.01 -26.81
CA ALA A 221 14.08 3.44 -26.14
C ALA A 221 15.42 3.98 -26.67
N GLU A 222 15.49 4.35 -27.95
CA GLU A 222 16.67 4.96 -28.57
C GLU A 222 17.00 6.38 -28.07
N GLU A 223 16.04 7.03 -27.41
CA GLU A 223 16.23 8.34 -26.77
C GLU A 223 16.49 8.25 -25.26
N TRP A 224 16.55 7.04 -24.71
CA TRP A 224 16.84 6.85 -23.30
C TRP A 224 18.28 7.20 -22.97
N VAL A 225 18.49 7.73 -21.77
CA VAL A 225 19.82 8.12 -21.29
C VAL A 225 20.20 7.29 -20.08
N ALA A 226 21.15 6.37 -20.28
CA ALA A 226 21.75 5.59 -19.22
C ALA A 226 22.72 6.44 -18.38
N GLY A 227 22.79 6.18 -17.08
CA GLY A 227 23.69 6.91 -16.16
C GLY A 227 23.78 6.29 -14.78
N GLY A 228 24.55 6.92 -13.91
CA GLY A 228 24.73 6.49 -12.52
C GLY A 228 24.23 7.54 -11.52
N MET A 229 23.71 7.05 -10.41
CA MET A 229 23.34 7.87 -9.25
C MET A 229 24.11 7.39 -8.03
N PRO A 230 24.95 8.22 -7.38
CA PRO A 230 25.60 7.83 -6.13
C PRO A 230 24.56 7.43 -5.09
N ILE A 231 24.71 6.26 -4.48
CA ILE A 231 23.75 5.74 -3.49
C ILE A 231 23.55 6.73 -2.33
N THR A 232 24.59 7.47 -1.95
CA THR A 232 24.53 8.46 -0.89
C THR A 232 23.55 9.61 -1.18
N LYS A 233 23.28 9.93 -2.45
CA LYS A 233 22.27 10.93 -2.83
C LYS A 233 20.84 10.42 -2.66
N MET A 234 20.67 9.11 -2.54
CA MET A 234 19.36 8.47 -2.33
C MET A 234 19.07 8.24 -0.84
N MET A 235 20.09 8.46 0.02
CA MET A 235 19.96 8.22 1.46
C MET A 235 19.35 9.40 2.19
N ASN A 236 18.61 9.07 3.24
CA ASN A 236 18.09 9.95 4.26
C ASN A 236 18.43 9.37 5.63
N MET A 237 18.47 10.19 6.66
CA MET A 237 18.64 9.72 8.03
C MET A 237 17.27 9.42 8.63
N GLU A 238 17.06 8.20 9.07
CA GLU A 238 15.86 7.78 9.78
C GLU A 238 16.22 7.16 11.14
N ARG A 239 15.40 7.45 12.14
CA ARG A 239 15.59 6.84 13.45
C ARG A 239 15.08 5.42 13.43
N ARG A 240 16.01 4.46 13.63
CA ARG A 240 15.74 3.01 13.70
C ARG A 240 16.44 2.41 14.90
N ASN A 241 15.74 1.59 15.68
CA ASN A 241 16.29 0.94 16.88
C ASN A 241 16.93 1.93 17.88
N GLY A 242 16.38 3.15 17.98
CA GLY A 242 16.92 4.17 18.87
C GLY A 242 18.13 4.95 18.33
N GLU A 243 18.63 4.63 17.15
CA GLU A 243 19.77 5.29 16.49
C GLU A 243 19.38 5.88 15.14
N ASP A 244 20.11 6.93 14.71
CA ASP A 244 19.94 7.51 13.39
C ASP A 244 20.72 6.70 12.37
N GLN A 245 20.04 6.08 11.41
CA GLN A 245 20.63 5.23 10.39
C GLN A 245 20.38 5.78 8.99
N PRO A 246 21.38 5.69 8.09
CA PRO A 246 21.19 6.06 6.70
C PRO A 246 20.33 5.01 5.99
N VAL A 247 19.23 5.44 5.40
CA VAL A 247 18.32 4.58 4.63
C VAL A 247 18.04 5.21 3.27
N ILE A 248 17.75 4.40 2.26
CA ILE A 248 17.32 4.91 0.96
C ILE A 248 15.94 5.54 1.13
N LYS A 249 15.81 6.80 0.72
CA LYS A 249 14.54 7.52 0.77
C LYS A 249 13.53 6.85 -0.16
N LYS A 250 12.37 6.51 0.37
CA LYS A 250 11.26 5.96 -0.40
C LYS A 250 10.68 7.03 -1.33
N ALA A 251 10.41 6.67 -2.59
CA ALA A 251 9.56 7.48 -3.44
C ALA A 251 8.11 7.27 -3.02
N LEU A 252 7.41 8.34 -2.72
CA LEU A 252 5.99 8.35 -2.37
C LEU A 252 5.17 8.84 -3.57
N VAL A 253 3.89 8.49 -3.62
CA VAL A 253 2.96 9.05 -4.60
C VAL A 253 2.90 10.57 -4.41
N ASP A 254 3.17 11.30 -5.48
CA ASP A 254 3.01 12.75 -5.49
C ASP A 254 1.54 13.11 -5.64
N LEU A 255 0.93 13.66 -4.57
CA LEU A 255 -0.49 14.04 -4.54
C LEU A 255 -0.78 15.27 -5.42
N GLU A 256 0.24 16.00 -5.84
CA GLU A 256 0.13 17.09 -6.82
C GLU A 256 0.50 16.64 -8.24
N GLY A 257 0.98 15.40 -8.38
CA GLY A 257 1.33 14.80 -9.67
C GLY A 257 0.11 14.50 -10.55
N LYS A 258 0.29 14.58 -11.85
CA LYS A 258 -0.80 14.33 -12.84
C LYS A 258 -1.51 12.98 -12.65
N PRO A 259 -0.81 11.85 -12.38
CA PRO A 259 -1.49 10.57 -12.17
C PRO A 259 -2.48 10.58 -11.00
N PHE A 260 -2.06 11.15 -9.86
CA PHE A 260 -2.96 11.25 -8.71
C PHE A 260 -4.12 12.23 -8.98
N LYS A 261 -3.85 13.39 -9.61
CA LYS A 261 -4.91 14.35 -9.95
C LYS A 261 -5.92 13.79 -10.94
N TYR A 262 -5.48 12.96 -11.88
CA TYR A 262 -6.40 12.25 -12.77
C TYR A 262 -7.29 11.28 -11.97
N PHE A 263 -6.68 10.45 -11.10
CA PHE A 263 -7.44 9.57 -10.20
C PHE A 263 -8.43 10.36 -9.32
N GLU A 264 -7.97 11.43 -8.68
CA GLU A 264 -8.79 12.28 -7.82
C GLU A 264 -10.02 12.86 -8.55
N ALA A 265 -9.85 13.25 -9.80
CA ALA A 265 -10.93 13.81 -10.61
C ALA A 265 -12.01 12.79 -11.02
N HIS A 266 -11.66 11.50 -11.10
CA HIS A 266 -12.59 10.46 -11.62
C HIS A 266 -13.13 9.51 -10.55
N ARG A 267 -12.45 9.38 -9.42
CA ARG A 267 -12.78 8.36 -8.40
C ARG A 267 -14.18 8.45 -7.84
N ASP A 268 -14.78 9.63 -7.77
CA ASP A 268 -16.15 9.81 -7.23
C ASP A 268 -17.19 9.25 -8.20
N GLU A 269 -16.94 9.34 -9.50
CA GLU A 269 -17.74 8.67 -10.54
C GLU A 269 -17.55 7.15 -10.45
N TRP A 270 -16.30 6.68 -10.40
CA TRP A 270 -16.00 5.24 -10.28
C TRP A 270 -16.58 4.63 -9.00
N ALA A 271 -16.67 5.39 -7.92
CA ALA A 271 -17.21 4.92 -6.64
C ALA A 271 -18.67 4.45 -6.74
N VAL A 272 -19.46 5.04 -7.64
CA VAL A 272 -20.90 4.75 -7.77
C VAL A 272 -21.22 3.99 -9.06
N GLU A 273 -20.45 4.19 -10.13
CA GLU A 273 -20.68 3.55 -11.41
C GLU A 273 -19.96 2.18 -11.52
N THR A 274 -20.34 1.39 -12.50
CA THR A 274 -19.62 0.16 -12.87
C THR A 274 -18.72 0.48 -14.05
N ALA A 275 -17.66 1.23 -13.76
CA ALA A 275 -16.70 1.75 -14.74
C ALA A 275 -15.50 0.79 -14.99
N PHE A 276 -15.60 -0.45 -14.51
CA PHE A 276 -14.48 -1.40 -14.59
C PHE A 276 -13.96 -1.58 -16.00
N THR A 277 -12.65 -1.45 -16.14
CA THR A 277 -11.94 -1.71 -17.38
C THR A 277 -10.98 -2.88 -17.23
N TYR A 278 -10.70 -3.53 -18.34
CA TYR A 278 -9.69 -4.54 -18.45
C TYR A 278 -8.56 -4.02 -19.35
N PRO A 279 -7.32 -3.84 -18.83
CA PRO A 279 -6.23 -3.22 -19.59
C PRO A 279 -5.72 -4.08 -20.76
N GLY A 280 -6.19 -5.31 -20.88
CA GLY A 280 -5.74 -6.23 -21.90
C GLY A 280 -4.61 -7.15 -21.43
N ALA A 281 -4.17 -8.03 -22.31
CA ALA A 281 -3.02 -8.90 -22.06
C ALA A 281 -1.73 -8.14 -22.34
N ILE A 282 -0.77 -8.25 -21.43
CA ILE A 282 0.61 -7.79 -21.67
C ILE A 282 1.26 -8.79 -22.63
N GLN A 283 1.83 -8.30 -23.72
CA GLN A 283 2.47 -9.13 -24.74
C GLN A 283 3.91 -8.67 -24.99
N TYR A 284 4.78 -9.63 -25.25
CA TYR A 284 6.16 -9.37 -25.65
C TYR A 284 6.31 -9.25 -27.18
N TYR A 285 5.43 -9.89 -27.92
CA TYR A 285 5.42 -9.89 -29.40
C TYR A 285 4.12 -9.31 -29.91
N GLY A 286 4.20 -8.61 -31.04
CA GLY A 286 3.05 -8.08 -31.73
C GLY A 286 3.23 -6.63 -32.17
N PRO A 287 2.14 -5.95 -32.50
CA PRO A 287 2.15 -4.53 -32.77
C PRO A 287 2.61 -3.72 -31.52
N ALA A 288 3.24 -2.57 -31.75
CA ALA A 288 3.76 -1.72 -30.68
C ALA A 288 2.68 -1.36 -29.63
N GLU A 289 1.44 -1.20 -30.08
CA GLU A 289 0.28 -0.86 -29.21
C GLU A 289 -0.04 -1.92 -28.16
N VAL A 290 0.50 -3.14 -28.28
CA VAL A 290 0.26 -4.23 -27.31
C VAL A 290 1.54 -4.78 -26.68
N CYS A 291 2.71 -4.48 -27.25
CA CYS A 291 3.98 -4.97 -26.71
C CYS A 291 4.85 -3.86 -26.09
N ASP A 292 4.71 -2.62 -26.52
CA ASP A 292 5.46 -1.46 -25.98
C ASP A 292 4.65 -0.65 -24.94
N LEU A 293 3.73 -1.33 -24.22
CA LEU A 293 2.91 -0.68 -23.23
C LEU A 293 3.76 -0.17 -22.05
N THR A 294 3.62 1.09 -21.76
CA THR A 294 4.12 1.72 -20.54
C THR A 294 3.03 1.71 -19.46
N THR A 295 3.41 2.06 -18.23
CA THR A 295 2.43 2.24 -17.15
C THR A 295 1.52 3.43 -17.46
N ARG A 296 0.26 3.38 -17.00
CA ARG A 296 -0.69 4.49 -17.15
C ARG A 296 -0.22 5.74 -16.42
N THR A 297 0.45 5.58 -15.27
CA THR A 297 1.08 6.68 -14.55
C THR A 297 2.11 7.39 -15.42
N LEU A 298 2.99 6.67 -16.12
CA LEU A 298 4.00 7.26 -16.99
C LEU A 298 3.37 7.96 -18.20
N ALA A 299 2.32 7.40 -18.79
CA ALA A 299 1.58 8.03 -19.89
C ALA A 299 0.97 9.36 -19.44
N LEU A 300 0.31 9.40 -18.28
CA LEU A 300 -0.27 10.62 -17.71
C LEU A 300 0.78 11.68 -17.36
N GLU A 301 1.96 11.28 -16.89
CA GLU A 301 3.07 12.21 -16.67
C GLU A 301 3.50 12.91 -17.96
N LYS A 302 3.46 12.21 -19.09
CA LYS A 302 3.71 12.79 -20.43
C LYS A 302 2.61 13.75 -20.89
N GLY A 303 1.38 13.59 -20.38
CA GLY A 303 0.19 14.35 -20.81
C GLY A 303 -0.65 13.63 -21.86
N GLU A 304 -0.58 12.30 -21.87
CA GLU A 304 -1.40 11.40 -22.71
C GLU A 304 -2.65 10.93 -21.97
#